data_039412258a6fe2240f2daf07a10a755a
#
_entry.id   039412258a6fe2240f2daf07a10a755a
#
_cell.length_a   1.000
_cell.length_b   1.000
_cell.length_c   1.000
_cell.angle_alpha   90.00
_cell.angle_beta   90.00
_cell.angle_gamma   90.00
#
_symmetry.space_group_name_H-M   'P 1'
#
loop_
_entity.id
_entity.type
_entity.pdbx_description
1 polymer ?
#
loop_
_entity_poly.entity_id
_entity_poly.type
_entity_poly.pdbx_seq_one_letter_code
_entity_poly.pdbx_strand_id
1 'polypeptide(L)'
;MNINVETIIKDNVVLQLLITVIVAIVLHILLRALVSAIVDRMVRQRNYSTKGDEIKRRDTLKGVLRTLTTVVLWVIVVLVLLRQSGIDLGTLATGAGFFGVIFGFGARGAIQDFVSGLCIIGEDQYRVGDVIRLQIGSVMLSGTVEDLTIRITKLRDLDGNLHIVSNGTPQSITNLSYEYANVNINLPVSYYSDIDKVEKVVNQVGLDMASDEKWAKDIYDPISFLRLNEFEESAMLIKALGKVRPAAQWAIAGEFRKRIKNASDENGIIIPYSKSEADDNSNSQSGSSSSPQPKIKQNHKR
;
A
#
# COMPACT_ATOMS: atom_id res chain seq x y z
N MET A 1 49.94 45.10 -24.13
CA MET A 1 50.22 43.67 -24.37
C MET A 1 49.23 42.87 -23.50
N ASN A 2 48.00 42.68 -24.04
CA ASN A 2 47.02 41.87 -23.30
C ASN A 2 47.38 40.42 -23.45
N ILE A 3 47.98 39.86 -22.41
CA ILE A 3 48.28 38.42 -22.32
C ILE A 3 46.93 37.73 -22.14
N ASN A 4 46.47 37.09 -23.22
CA ASN A 4 45.19 36.39 -23.20
C ASN A 4 45.38 35.08 -22.43
N VAL A 5 44.99 35.08 -21.15
CA VAL A 5 45.18 33.96 -20.23
C VAL A 5 44.54 32.64 -20.81
N GLU A 6 43.50 32.77 -21.60
CA GLU A 6 42.83 31.65 -22.28
C GLU A 6 43.74 30.97 -23.33
N THR A 7 44.57 31.76 -24.05
CA THR A 7 45.52 31.17 -25.05
C THR A 7 46.66 30.43 -24.39
N ILE A 8 47.21 30.95 -23.28
CA ILE A 8 48.27 30.28 -22.53
C ILE A 8 47.80 28.95 -21.91
N ILE A 9 46.57 28.92 -21.44
CA ILE A 9 45.96 27.69 -20.88
C ILE A 9 45.69 26.68 -22.01
N LYS A 10 45.26 27.09 -23.18
CA LYS A 10 44.96 26.23 -24.32
C LYS A 10 46.16 25.56 -24.94
N ASP A 11 47.31 26.24 -24.94
CA ASP A 11 48.51 25.75 -25.57
C ASP A 11 49.40 24.88 -24.65
N ASN A 12 49.09 24.82 -23.35
CA ASN A 12 49.94 24.10 -22.37
C ASN A 12 49.16 22.96 -21.69
N VAL A 13 49.23 21.74 -22.25
CA VAL A 13 48.58 20.53 -21.75
C VAL A 13 48.85 20.29 -20.27
N VAL A 14 50.10 20.52 -19.82
CA VAL A 14 50.49 20.34 -18.42
C VAL A 14 49.68 21.27 -17.49
N LEU A 15 49.52 22.53 -17.92
CA LEU A 15 48.73 23.50 -17.13
C LEU A 15 47.26 23.15 -17.09
N GLN A 16 46.67 22.63 -18.18
CA GLN A 16 45.28 22.11 -18.21
C GLN A 16 45.10 20.95 -17.25
N LEU A 17 46.02 19.96 -17.23
CA LEU A 17 45.98 18.83 -16.32
C LEU A 17 46.03 19.28 -14.85
N LEU A 18 46.93 20.22 -14.51
CA LEU A 18 47.04 20.78 -13.15
C LEU A 18 45.76 21.48 -12.72
N ILE A 19 45.20 22.33 -13.58
CA ILE A 19 43.94 23.01 -13.28
C ILE A 19 42.82 22.00 -13.07
N THR A 20 42.69 20.96 -13.90
CA THR A 20 41.68 19.93 -13.77
C THR A 20 41.77 19.19 -12.44
N VAL A 21 42.98 18.85 -12.01
CA VAL A 21 43.20 18.18 -10.71
C VAL A 21 42.83 19.11 -9.54
N ILE A 22 43.22 20.38 -9.60
CA ILE A 22 42.89 21.36 -8.56
C ILE A 22 41.36 21.54 -8.46
N VAL A 23 40.67 21.71 -9.60
CA VAL A 23 39.20 21.81 -9.67
C VAL A 23 38.53 20.52 -9.12
N ALA A 24 39.07 19.35 -9.48
CA ALA A 24 38.57 18.08 -8.99
C ALA A 24 38.67 17.95 -7.46
N ILE A 25 39.81 18.39 -6.88
CA ILE A 25 40.02 18.38 -5.42
C ILE A 25 39.02 19.33 -4.73
N VAL A 26 38.87 20.56 -5.26
CA VAL A 26 37.89 21.52 -4.71
C VAL A 26 36.50 20.97 -4.78
N LEU A 27 36.12 20.43 -5.94
CA LEU A 27 34.79 19.83 -6.14
C LEU A 27 34.56 18.64 -5.21
N HIS A 28 35.59 17.81 -5.01
CA HIS A 28 35.52 16.69 -4.07
C HIS A 28 35.24 17.14 -2.62
N ILE A 29 35.92 18.19 -2.15
CA ILE A 29 35.71 18.76 -0.81
C ILE A 29 34.30 19.33 -0.71
N LEU A 30 33.81 20.08 -1.71
CA LEU A 30 32.50 20.65 -1.75
C LEU A 30 31.39 19.58 -1.75
N LEU A 31 31.53 18.54 -2.57
CA LEU A 31 30.57 17.42 -2.62
C LEU A 31 30.54 16.65 -1.30
N ARG A 32 31.66 16.41 -0.64
CA ARG A 32 31.72 15.80 0.69
C ARG A 32 30.99 16.64 1.74
N ALA A 33 31.17 17.95 1.72
CA ALA A 33 30.48 18.87 2.63
C ALA A 33 28.97 18.88 2.35
N LEU A 34 28.57 18.94 1.08
CA LEU A 34 27.18 18.92 0.65
C LEU A 34 26.46 17.62 1.07
N VAL A 35 27.07 16.46 0.78
CA VAL A 35 26.54 15.15 1.20
C VAL A 35 26.36 15.10 2.71
N SER A 36 27.32 15.62 3.48
CA SER A 36 27.22 15.66 4.94
C SER A 36 26.07 16.51 5.41
N ALA A 37 25.90 17.71 4.84
CA ALA A 37 24.83 18.64 5.20
C ALA A 37 23.44 18.06 4.88
N ILE A 38 23.30 17.41 3.71
CA ILE A 38 22.05 16.78 3.30
C ILE A 38 21.68 15.64 4.26
N VAL A 39 22.64 14.73 4.56
CA VAL A 39 22.40 13.60 5.46
C VAL A 39 22.08 14.08 6.87
N ASP A 40 22.80 15.07 7.38
CA ASP A 40 22.53 15.63 8.72
C ASP A 40 21.11 16.24 8.81
N ARG A 41 20.66 16.92 7.74
CA ARG A 41 19.31 17.47 7.67
C ARG A 41 18.25 16.39 7.60
N MET A 42 18.44 15.36 6.77
CA MET A 42 17.50 14.23 6.62
C MET A 42 17.34 13.42 7.92
N VAL A 43 18.45 13.16 8.63
CA VAL A 43 18.46 12.38 9.87
C VAL A 43 17.82 13.16 11.01
N ARG A 44 18.09 14.47 11.11
CA ARG A 44 17.54 15.34 12.16
C ARG A 44 16.01 15.49 12.11
N GLN A 45 15.41 15.36 10.94
CA GLN A 45 13.95 15.50 10.75
C GLN A 45 13.15 14.27 11.19
N ARG A 46 13.79 13.18 11.58
CA ARG A 46 13.14 11.92 11.93
C ARG A 46 13.29 11.63 13.41
N ASN A 47 12.17 11.34 14.10
CA ASN A 47 12.19 10.91 15.50
C ASN A 47 12.78 9.49 15.60
N TYR A 48 13.89 9.36 16.31
CA TYR A 48 14.53 8.07 16.61
C TYR A 48 14.27 7.69 18.06
N SER A 49 14.08 6.39 18.29
CA SER A 49 13.84 5.86 19.64
C SER A 49 15.09 5.98 20.54
N THR A 50 16.30 5.98 19.95
CA THR A 50 17.56 6.04 20.68
C THR A 50 18.59 6.89 19.93
N LYS A 51 19.34 7.74 20.66
CA LYS A 51 20.45 8.54 20.08
C LYS A 51 21.52 7.68 19.41
N GLY A 52 21.74 6.45 19.88
CA GLY A 52 22.71 5.52 19.30
C GLY A 52 22.31 5.07 17.88
N ASP A 53 21.04 4.87 17.63
CA ASP A 53 20.53 4.46 16.32
C ASP A 53 20.59 5.61 15.30
N GLU A 54 20.35 6.83 15.77
CA GLU A 54 20.55 8.04 14.95
C GLU A 54 21.99 8.16 14.45
N ILE A 55 22.97 8.01 15.34
CA ILE A 55 24.40 8.13 15.02
C ILE A 55 24.80 7.03 14.02
N LYS A 56 24.48 5.76 14.29
CA LYS A 56 24.82 4.64 13.41
C LYS A 56 24.26 4.83 12.01
N ARG A 57 23.00 5.20 11.90
CA ARG A 57 22.31 5.43 10.63
C ARG A 57 22.92 6.60 9.85
N ARG A 58 23.21 7.70 10.56
CA ARG A 58 23.88 8.87 9.97
C ARG A 58 25.23 8.52 9.38
N ASP A 59 26.06 7.80 10.15
CA ASP A 59 27.40 7.44 9.74
C ASP A 59 27.40 6.45 8.55
N THR A 60 26.50 5.48 8.57
CA THR A 60 26.30 4.55 7.44
C THR A 60 25.88 5.30 6.19
N LEU A 61 24.87 6.18 6.26
CA LEU A 61 24.40 6.95 5.10
C LEU A 61 25.48 7.88 4.58
N LYS A 62 26.21 8.58 5.45
CA LYS A 62 27.36 9.42 5.05
C LYS A 62 28.46 8.60 4.39
N GLY A 63 28.78 7.42 4.92
CA GLY A 63 29.78 6.51 4.36
C GLY A 63 29.42 6.10 2.94
N VAL A 64 28.24 5.53 2.75
CA VAL A 64 27.77 5.04 1.44
C VAL A 64 27.69 6.16 0.40
N LEU A 65 27.04 7.28 0.74
CA LEU A 65 26.86 8.40 -0.19
C LEU A 65 28.20 9.07 -0.54
N ARG A 66 29.10 9.25 0.42
CA ARG A 66 30.43 9.81 0.16
C ARG A 66 31.26 8.89 -0.76
N THR A 67 31.22 7.58 -0.50
CA THR A 67 31.97 6.61 -1.34
C THR A 67 31.41 6.63 -2.75
N LEU A 68 30.10 6.55 -2.94
CA LEU A 68 29.47 6.59 -4.25
C LEU A 68 29.83 7.89 -5.01
N THR A 69 29.66 9.04 -4.38
CA THR A 69 29.98 10.35 -4.96
C THR A 69 31.48 10.46 -5.31
N THR A 70 32.35 9.93 -4.44
CA THR A 70 33.81 9.92 -4.69
C THR A 70 34.15 9.08 -5.90
N VAL A 71 33.60 7.85 -6.01
CA VAL A 71 33.87 6.96 -7.15
C VAL A 71 33.43 7.61 -8.46
N VAL A 72 32.18 8.12 -8.51
CA VAL A 72 31.64 8.78 -9.70
C VAL A 72 32.49 9.99 -10.11
N LEU A 73 32.88 10.85 -9.16
CA LEU A 73 33.70 12.00 -9.40
C LEU A 73 35.06 11.60 -10.02
N TRP A 74 35.78 10.64 -9.41
CA TRP A 74 37.06 10.24 -9.88
C TRP A 74 37.04 9.55 -11.25
N VAL A 75 35.98 8.78 -11.55
CA VAL A 75 35.74 8.23 -12.89
C VAL A 75 35.63 9.36 -13.92
N ILE A 76 34.84 10.40 -13.64
CA ILE A 76 34.69 11.56 -14.53
C ILE A 76 36.06 12.28 -14.69
N VAL A 77 36.78 12.52 -13.59
CA VAL A 77 38.10 13.19 -13.61
C VAL A 77 39.08 12.41 -14.48
N VAL A 78 39.17 11.08 -14.33
CA VAL A 78 40.03 10.24 -15.15
C VAL A 78 39.69 10.36 -16.64
N LEU A 79 38.41 10.31 -17.01
CA LEU A 79 37.99 10.48 -18.40
C LEU A 79 38.37 11.87 -18.96
N VAL A 80 38.22 12.93 -18.17
CA VAL A 80 38.61 14.29 -18.58
C VAL A 80 40.14 14.37 -18.80
N LEU A 81 40.93 13.79 -17.88
CA LEU A 81 42.42 13.77 -18.00
C LEU A 81 42.87 12.97 -19.22
N LEU A 82 42.25 11.82 -19.51
CA LEU A 82 42.55 11.02 -20.71
C LEU A 82 42.27 11.81 -21.99
N ARG A 83 41.15 12.53 -22.05
CA ARG A 83 40.78 13.39 -23.17
C ARG A 83 41.78 14.51 -23.38
N GLN A 84 42.23 15.17 -22.30
CA GLN A 84 43.20 16.25 -22.35
C GLN A 84 44.61 15.75 -22.80
N SER A 85 44.90 14.47 -22.51
CA SER A 85 46.15 13.82 -22.97
C SER A 85 46.10 13.37 -24.43
N GLY A 86 45.04 13.71 -25.18
CA GLY A 86 44.91 13.38 -26.60
C GLY A 86 44.44 11.97 -26.90
N ILE A 87 43.97 11.22 -25.87
CA ILE A 87 43.40 9.89 -26.05
C ILE A 87 41.97 10.02 -26.58
N ASP A 88 41.70 9.35 -27.70
CA ASP A 88 40.34 9.28 -28.23
C ASP A 88 39.43 8.46 -27.29
N LEU A 89 38.43 9.11 -26.78
CA LEU A 89 37.43 8.49 -25.90
C LEU A 89 36.32 7.76 -26.64
N GLY A 90 36.33 7.67 -27.98
CA GLY A 90 35.27 7.05 -28.76
C GLY A 90 35.02 5.58 -28.38
N THR A 91 36.09 4.80 -28.26
CA THR A 91 36.00 3.40 -27.81
C THR A 91 35.60 3.27 -26.34
N LEU A 92 36.10 4.17 -25.47
CA LEU A 92 35.72 4.20 -24.05
C LEU A 92 34.24 4.63 -23.86
N ALA A 93 33.76 5.57 -24.68
CA ALA A 93 32.37 6.00 -24.66
C ALA A 93 31.40 4.85 -25.01
N THR A 94 31.78 4.01 -25.98
CA THR A 94 31.00 2.82 -26.34
C THR A 94 30.95 1.83 -25.18
N GLY A 95 32.06 1.54 -24.53
CA GLY A 95 32.12 0.71 -23.32
C GLY A 95 31.34 1.29 -22.16
N ALA A 96 31.48 2.60 -21.89
CA ALA A 96 30.70 3.30 -20.85
C ALA A 96 29.22 3.28 -21.12
N GLY A 97 28.80 3.38 -22.40
CA GLY A 97 27.40 3.23 -22.81
C GLY A 97 26.84 1.86 -22.46
N PHE A 98 27.57 0.79 -22.69
CA PHE A 98 27.20 -0.57 -22.34
C PHE A 98 27.02 -0.73 -20.81
N PHE A 99 27.98 -0.25 -20.03
CA PHE A 99 27.84 -0.22 -18.56
C PHE A 99 26.65 0.64 -18.11
N GLY A 100 26.41 1.79 -18.76
CA GLY A 100 25.26 2.63 -18.50
C GLY A 100 23.92 1.91 -18.67
N VAL A 101 23.80 1.09 -19.71
CA VAL A 101 22.61 0.25 -19.94
C VAL A 101 22.44 -0.79 -18.83
N ILE A 102 23.51 -1.48 -18.43
CA ILE A 102 23.46 -2.48 -17.35
C ILE A 102 23.02 -1.82 -16.01
N PHE A 103 23.63 -0.69 -15.66
CA PHE A 103 23.26 0.07 -14.46
C PHE A 103 21.85 0.62 -14.54
N GLY A 104 21.40 1.07 -15.72
CA GLY A 104 20.04 1.53 -15.96
C GLY A 104 19.01 0.44 -15.71
N PHE A 105 19.24 -0.77 -16.21
CA PHE A 105 18.37 -1.92 -15.92
C PHE A 105 18.39 -2.29 -14.42
N GLY A 106 19.57 -2.27 -13.78
CA GLY A 106 19.69 -2.52 -12.34
C GLY A 106 18.95 -1.48 -11.48
N ALA A 107 18.90 -0.22 -11.91
CA ALA A 107 18.23 0.88 -11.21
C ALA A 107 16.73 1.02 -11.54
N ARG A 108 16.21 0.27 -12.53
CA ARG A 108 14.83 0.38 -13.04
C ARG A 108 13.78 0.41 -11.92
N GLY A 109 13.88 -0.51 -10.94
CA GLY A 109 12.91 -0.59 -9.84
C GLY A 109 12.92 0.66 -8.96
N ALA A 110 14.09 1.20 -8.64
CA ALA A 110 14.19 2.41 -7.86
C ALA A 110 13.63 3.63 -8.60
N ILE A 111 13.89 3.74 -9.91
CA ILE A 111 13.34 4.80 -10.76
C ILE A 111 11.82 4.69 -10.83
N GLN A 112 11.29 3.47 -11.01
CA GLN A 112 9.85 3.20 -11.02
C GLN A 112 9.20 3.62 -9.69
N ASP A 113 9.80 3.26 -8.54
CA ASP A 113 9.30 3.66 -7.22
C ASP A 113 9.21 5.18 -7.08
N PHE A 114 10.23 5.90 -7.56
CA PHE A 114 10.29 7.36 -7.52
C PHE A 114 9.22 8.02 -8.40
N VAL A 115 9.11 7.56 -9.65
CA VAL A 115 8.13 8.11 -10.61
C VAL A 115 6.72 7.84 -10.10
N SER A 116 6.43 6.60 -9.67
CA SER A 116 5.12 6.25 -9.11
C SER A 116 4.79 7.08 -7.87
N GLY A 117 5.75 7.29 -6.96
CA GLY A 117 5.56 8.13 -5.79
C GLY A 117 5.28 9.60 -6.13
N LEU A 118 5.93 10.13 -7.15
CA LEU A 118 5.64 11.49 -7.65
C LEU A 118 4.22 11.59 -8.22
N CYS A 119 3.78 10.58 -9.01
CA CYS A 119 2.42 10.52 -9.54
C CYS A 119 1.39 10.42 -8.41
N ILE A 120 1.60 9.52 -7.44
CA ILE A 120 0.70 9.35 -6.28
C ILE A 120 0.49 10.69 -5.56
N ILE A 121 1.58 11.41 -5.26
CA ILE A 121 1.54 12.67 -4.53
C ILE A 121 1.00 13.81 -5.43
N GLY A 122 1.44 13.87 -6.68
CA GLY A 122 1.08 14.94 -7.61
C GLY A 122 -0.36 14.87 -8.11
N GLU A 123 -0.90 13.67 -8.26
CA GLU A 123 -2.29 13.41 -8.70
C GLU A 123 -3.24 13.24 -7.52
N ASP A 124 -2.72 13.27 -6.27
CA ASP A 124 -3.51 13.12 -5.05
C ASP A 124 -4.33 11.82 -5.02
N GLN A 125 -3.69 10.70 -5.43
CA GLN A 125 -4.37 9.41 -5.52
C GLN A 125 -4.82 8.89 -4.15
N TYR A 126 -4.01 9.12 -3.11
CA TYR A 126 -4.34 8.88 -1.70
C TYR A 126 -3.41 9.67 -0.77
N ARG A 127 -3.83 9.85 0.47
CA ARG A 127 -3.14 10.62 1.52
C ARG A 127 -2.89 9.77 2.76
N VAL A 128 -2.04 10.28 3.67
CA VAL A 128 -1.91 9.70 5.01
C VAL A 128 -3.25 9.81 5.74
N GLY A 129 -3.70 8.69 6.30
CA GLY A 129 -5.00 8.53 6.93
C GLY A 129 -6.06 7.86 6.06
N ASP A 130 -5.86 7.79 4.74
CA ASP A 130 -6.76 7.06 3.85
C ASP A 130 -6.68 5.55 4.07
N VAL A 131 -7.80 4.88 3.84
CA VAL A 131 -7.85 3.42 3.76
C VAL A 131 -7.77 3.03 2.29
N ILE A 132 -6.70 2.32 1.93
CA ILE A 132 -6.48 1.89 0.56
C ILE A 132 -6.33 0.37 0.46
N ARG A 133 -6.53 -0.12 -0.76
CA ARG A 133 -6.26 -1.49 -1.15
C ARG A 133 -5.28 -1.49 -2.32
N LEU A 134 -4.19 -2.21 -2.17
CA LEU A 134 -3.14 -2.37 -3.16
C LEU A 134 -3.15 -3.79 -3.70
N GLN A 135 -3.10 -3.95 -5.02
CA GLN A 135 -2.91 -5.23 -5.67
C GLN A 135 -1.42 -5.41 -6.01
N ILE A 136 -0.81 -6.47 -5.50
CA ILE A 136 0.59 -6.83 -5.73
C ILE A 136 0.62 -8.29 -6.22
N GLY A 137 0.70 -8.49 -7.53
CA GLY A 137 0.51 -9.82 -8.12
C GLY A 137 -0.86 -10.39 -7.80
N SER A 138 -0.92 -11.54 -7.16
CA SER A 138 -2.16 -12.19 -6.68
C SER A 138 -2.57 -11.78 -5.26
N VAL A 139 -1.74 -10.99 -4.56
CA VAL A 139 -1.98 -10.59 -3.17
C VAL A 139 -2.68 -9.24 -3.13
N MET A 140 -3.73 -9.15 -2.30
CA MET A 140 -4.42 -7.90 -2.00
C MET A 140 -4.05 -7.45 -0.58
N LEU A 141 -3.37 -6.31 -0.47
CA LEU A 141 -3.08 -5.67 0.81
C LEU A 141 -4.06 -4.52 1.03
N SER A 142 -4.70 -4.48 2.19
CA SER A 142 -5.61 -3.38 2.56
C SER A 142 -5.23 -2.85 3.94
N GLY A 143 -5.26 -1.53 4.10
CA GLY A 143 -4.94 -0.89 5.38
C GLY A 143 -5.03 0.62 5.32
N THR A 144 -4.84 1.24 6.48
CA THR A 144 -4.74 2.69 6.62
C THR A 144 -3.32 3.14 6.29
N VAL A 145 -3.18 4.19 5.48
CA VAL A 145 -1.90 4.81 5.16
C VAL A 145 -1.36 5.54 6.38
N GLU A 146 -0.25 5.06 6.95
CA GLU A 146 0.43 5.72 8.08
C GLU A 146 1.52 6.69 7.65
N ASP A 147 2.19 6.40 6.54
CA ASP A 147 3.30 7.21 6.04
C ASP A 147 3.37 7.07 4.52
N LEU A 148 3.55 8.19 3.84
CA LEU A 148 3.72 8.26 2.39
C LEU A 148 4.99 9.04 2.09
N THR A 149 5.92 8.38 1.44
CA THR A 149 7.15 8.99 0.96
C THR A 149 7.22 8.85 -0.56
N ILE A 150 8.17 9.54 -1.20
CA ILE A 150 8.35 9.46 -2.64
C ILE A 150 8.69 8.03 -3.14
N ARG A 151 9.21 7.14 -2.28
CA ARG A 151 9.64 5.79 -2.65
C ARG A 151 8.75 4.68 -2.07
N ILE A 152 8.23 4.86 -0.87
CA ILE A 152 7.47 3.83 -0.15
C ILE A 152 6.21 4.41 0.47
N THR A 153 5.20 3.57 0.56
CA THR A 153 3.98 3.76 1.33
C THR A 153 3.94 2.75 2.47
N LYS A 154 3.55 3.18 3.68
CA LYS A 154 3.33 2.31 4.82
C LYS A 154 1.85 2.20 5.11
N LEU A 155 1.37 0.97 5.19
CA LEU A 155 -0.02 0.62 5.47
C LEU A 155 -0.09 -0.16 6.78
N ARG A 156 -1.07 0.16 7.62
CA ARG A 156 -1.41 -0.65 8.78
C ARG A 156 -2.73 -1.35 8.53
N ASP A 157 -2.73 -2.68 8.62
CA ASP A 157 -3.93 -3.48 8.50
C ASP A 157 -4.74 -3.53 9.81
N LEU A 158 -5.90 -4.20 9.78
CA LEU A 158 -6.76 -4.35 10.96
C LEU A 158 -6.15 -5.24 12.06
N ASP A 159 -5.21 -6.12 11.69
CA ASP A 159 -4.51 -6.98 12.63
C ASP A 159 -3.32 -6.25 13.30
N GLY A 160 -3.06 -4.99 12.89
CA GLY A 160 -1.97 -4.17 13.41
C GLY A 160 -0.63 -4.38 12.70
N ASN A 161 -0.57 -5.20 11.65
CA ASN A 161 0.67 -5.39 10.90
C ASN A 161 1.01 -4.16 10.05
N LEU A 162 2.29 -3.79 10.03
CA LEU A 162 2.80 -2.70 9.22
C LEU A 162 3.37 -3.24 7.90
N HIS A 163 2.69 -2.97 6.80
CA HIS A 163 3.15 -3.28 5.46
C HIS A 163 3.95 -2.11 4.89
N ILE A 164 5.17 -2.38 4.43
CA ILE A 164 6.01 -1.39 3.76
C ILE A 164 6.08 -1.76 2.29
N VAL A 165 5.45 -0.96 1.44
CA VAL A 165 5.29 -1.22 0.02
C VAL A 165 6.04 -0.17 -0.79
N SER A 166 6.86 -0.61 -1.76
CA SER A 166 7.46 0.30 -2.74
C SER A 166 6.39 0.86 -3.68
N ASN A 167 6.41 2.16 -3.94
CA ASN A 167 5.36 2.84 -4.70
C ASN A 167 5.21 2.33 -6.14
N GLY A 168 6.27 1.80 -6.73
CA GLY A 168 6.24 1.21 -8.08
C GLY A 168 5.79 -0.24 -8.16
N THR A 169 5.47 -0.88 -7.03
CA THR A 169 5.13 -2.31 -6.99
C THR A 169 3.64 -2.61 -7.25
N PRO A 170 2.67 -1.83 -6.74
CA PRO A 170 1.25 -2.10 -6.96
C PRO A 170 0.86 -2.00 -8.43
N GLN A 171 0.03 -2.94 -8.88
CA GLN A 171 -0.56 -2.95 -10.23
C GLN A 171 -1.83 -2.12 -10.30
N SER A 172 -2.61 -2.10 -9.21
CA SER A 172 -3.77 -1.22 -9.06
C SER A 172 -3.88 -0.72 -7.63
N ILE A 173 -4.47 0.46 -7.51
CA ILE A 173 -4.73 1.16 -6.24
C ILE A 173 -6.22 1.41 -6.17
N THR A 174 -6.87 1.00 -5.07
CA THR A 174 -8.26 1.35 -4.78
C THR A 174 -8.28 2.17 -3.50
N ASN A 175 -8.69 3.43 -3.56
CA ASN A 175 -8.94 4.25 -2.38
C ASN A 175 -10.36 3.99 -1.88
N LEU A 176 -10.48 3.49 -0.64
CA LEU A 176 -11.76 3.12 -0.02
C LEU A 176 -12.35 4.26 0.83
N SER A 177 -11.66 5.39 0.90
CA SER A 177 -12.01 6.55 1.73
C SER A 177 -11.95 7.87 0.97
N TYR A 178 -11.91 7.85 -0.36
CA TYR A 178 -11.85 9.08 -1.16
C TYR A 178 -13.22 9.74 -1.22
N GLU A 179 -13.34 10.97 -0.73
CA GLU A 179 -14.55 11.82 -0.68
C GLU A 179 -15.73 11.21 0.07
N TYR A 180 -16.18 10.02 -0.28
CA TYR A 180 -17.27 9.30 0.37
C TYR A 180 -17.05 7.79 0.28
N ALA A 181 -17.77 7.05 1.09
CA ALA A 181 -17.82 5.60 1.01
C ALA A 181 -19.29 5.12 0.93
N ASN A 182 -19.49 3.97 0.30
CA ASN A 182 -20.80 3.33 0.25
C ASN A 182 -20.87 2.20 1.28
N VAL A 183 -21.95 2.17 2.02
CA VAL A 183 -22.41 0.98 2.74
C VAL A 183 -23.21 0.15 1.76
N ASN A 184 -22.65 -0.96 1.32
CA ASN A 184 -23.20 -1.87 0.33
C ASN A 184 -23.41 -3.23 1.00
N ILE A 185 -24.64 -3.60 1.28
CA ILE A 185 -25.01 -4.78 2.04
C ILE A 185 -25.90 -5.69 1.21
N ASN A 186 -25.56 -6.97 1.19
CA ASN A 186 -26.45 -8.02 0.74
C ASN A 186 -27.17 -8.60 1.96
N LEU A 187 -28.50 -8.58 1.93
CA LEU A 187 -29.40 -9.11 2.93
C LEU A 187 -30.05 -10.38 2.39
N PRO A 188 -29.74 -11.56 2.94
CA PRO A 188 -30.46 -12.78 2.58
C PRO A 188 -31.86 -12.78 3.21
N VAL A 189 -32.88 -13.02 2.43
CA VAL A 189 -34.29 -13.08 2.87
C VAL A 189 -34.92 -14.36 2.32
N SER A 190 -35.80 -14.97 3.10
CA SER A 190 -36.54 -16.19 2.69
C SER A 190 -37.43 -15.89 1.48
N TYR A 191 -37.58 -16.88 0.59
CA TYR A 191 -38.54 -16.86 -0.54
C TYR A 191 -39.98 -16.65 -0.12
N TYR A 192 -40.34 -16.97 1.14
CA TYR A 192 -41.68 -16.77 1.70
C TYR A 192 -41.92 -15.36 2.22
N SER A 193 -40.91 -14.48 2.20
CA SER A 193 -41.04 -13.11 2.67
C SER A 193 -41.63 -12.23 1.56
N ASP A 194 -42.52 -11.33 1.95
CA ASP A 194 -43.05 -10.28 1.07
C ASP A 194 -41.96 -9.21 0.83
N ILE A 195 -41.55 -9.05 -0.42
CA ILE A 195 -40.47 -8.13 -0.83
C ILE A 195 -40.85 -6.67 -0.56
N ASP A 196 -42.10 -6.27 -0.79
CA ASP A 196 -42.55 -4.91 -0.56
C ASP A 196 -42.52 -4.56 0.95
N LYS A 197 -42.78 -5.56 1.79
CA LYS A 197 -42.61 -5.42 3.24
C LYS A 197 -41.16 -5.30 3.63
N VAL A 198 -40.29 -6.11 3.05
CA VAL A 198 -38.85 -6.05 3.30
C VAL A 198 -38.26 -4.70 2.88
N GLU A 199 -38.66 -4.18 1.72
CA GLU A 199 -38.25 -2.85 1.25
C GLU A 199 -38.63 -1.76 2.26
N LYS A 200 -39.90 -1.77 2.74
CA LYS A 200 -40.33 -0.79 3.73
C LYS A 200 -39.53 -0.86 5.03
N VAL A 201 -39.25 -2.07 5.52
CA VAL A 201 -38.47 -2.26 6.76
C VAL A 201 -37.01 -1.80 6.57
N VAL A 202 -36.36 -2.15 5.44
CA VAL A 202 -35.00 -1.72 5.12
C VAL A 202 -34.91 -0.20 5.07
N ASN A 203 -35.88 0.44 4.36
CA ASN A 203 -35.91 1.89 4.22
C ASN A 203 -36.16 2.60 5.56
N GLN A 204 -37.06 2.06 6.39
CA GLN A 204 -37.35 2.62 7.71
C GLN A 204 -36.12 2.56 8.62
N VAL A 205 -35.43 1.42 8.70
CA VAL A 205 -34.22 1.25 9.52
C VAL A 205 -33.10 2.21 9.06
N GLY A 206 -32.98 2.41 7.76
CA GLY A 206 -32.00 3.37 7.23
C GLY A 206 -32.32 4.81 7.59
N LEU A 207 -33.58 5.21 7.51
CA LEU A 207 -34.04 6.55 7.92
C LEU A 207 -33.89 6.77 9.42
N ASP A 208 -34.22 5.78 10.23
CA ASP A 208 -34.07 5.84 11.70
C ASP A 208 -32.59 6.01 12.08
N MET A 209 -31.69 5.32 11.38
CA MET A 209 -30.24 5.50 11.58
C MET A 209 -29.74 6.87 11.14
N ALA A 210 -30.23 7.40 10.03
CA ALA A 210 -29.85 8.72 9.57
C ALA A 210 -30.39 9.85 10.47
N SER A 211 -31.44 9.58 11.25
CA SER A 211 -32.01 10.51 12.23
C SER A 211 -31.40 10.36 13.64
N ASP A 212 -30.63 9.32 13.89
CA ASP A 212 -30.00 9.03 15.18
C ASP A 212 -28.81 9.99 15.41
N GLU A 213 -28.81 10.71 16.53
CA GLU A 213 -27.78 11.71 16.89
C GLU A 213 -26.35 11.16 16.78
N LYS A 214 -26.16 9.88 17.07
CA LYS A 214 -24.87 9.20 17.02
C LYS A 214 -24.34 9.01 15.58
N TRP A 215 -25.26 8.74 14.64
CA TRP A 215 -24.89 8.31 13.28
C TRP A 215 -25.18 9.35 12.20
N ALA A 216 -26.10 10.29 12.45
CA ALA A 216 -26.55 11.30 11.50
C ALA A 216 -25.41 12.10 10.84
N LYS A 217 -24.33 12.38 11.60
CA LYS A 217 -23.17 13.14 11.10
C LYS A 217 -22.33 12.37 10.08
N ASP A 218 -22.43 11.07 10.08
CA ASP A 218 -21.62 10.17 9.26
C ASP A 218 -22.42 9.56 8.09
N ILE A 219 -23.75 9.77 8.04
CA ILE A 219 -24.62 9.26 6.98
C ILE A 219 -24.99 10.44 6.06
N TYR A 220 -24.55 10.38 4.80
CA TYR A 220 -24.87 11.37 3.77
C TYR A 220 -26.18 11.04 3.06
N ASP A 221 -26.35 9.76 2.66
CA ASP A 221 -27.60 9.23 2.13
C ASP A 221 -28.00 8.01 2.96
N PRO A 222 -29.25 7.93 3.46
CA PRO A 222 -29.72 6.79 4.24
C PRO A 222 -29.56 5.46 3.51
N ILE A 223 -29.27 4.39 4.24
CA ILE A 223 -29.22 3.05 3.66
C ILE A 223 -30.64 2.66 3.25
N SER A 224 -30.85 2.43 1.96
CA SER A 224 -32.14 2.10 1.39
C SER A 224 -32.08 0.82 0.55
N PHE A 225 -33.23 0.21 0.34
CA PHE A 225 -33.40 -0.88 -0.61
C PHE A 225 -33.05 -0.39 -2.01
N LEU A 226 -32.11 -1.08 -2.67
CA LEU A 226 -31.69 -0.77 -4.03
C LEU A 226 -32.40 -1.65 -5.05
N ARG A 227 -32.39 -2.96 -4.81
CA ARG A 227 -33.02 -3.97 -5.68
C ARG A 227 -32.99 -5.37 -5.07
N LEU A 228 -33.80 -6.28 -5.58
CA LEU A 228 -33.58 -7.71 -5.51
C LEU A 228 -32.36 -8.01 -6.40
N ASN A 229 -31.28 -8.53 -5.82
CA ASN A 229 -30.00 -8.67 -6.50
C ASN A 229 -29.84 -10.03 -7.16
N GLU A 230 -30.15 -11.09 -6.45
CA GLU A 230 -29.87 -12.45 -6.87
C GLU A 230 -30.78 -13.44 -6.14
N PHE A 231 -31.04 -14.58 -6.80
CA PHE A 231 -31.71 -15.74 -6.20
C PHE A 231 -30.64 -16.78 -5.90
N GLU A 232 -30.43 -17.08 -4.62
CA GLU A 232 -29.56 -18.15 -4.17
C GLU A 232 -30.35 -19.42 -3.87
N GLU A 233 -29.67 -20.51 -3.57
CA GLU A 233 -30.28 -21.84 -3.35
C GLU A 233 -31.36 -21.81 -2.23
N SER A 234 -31.14 -21.05 -1.16
CA SER A 234 -32.02 -20.99 0.02
C SER A 234 -32.52 -19.60 0.39
N ALA A 235 -32.15 -18.56 -0.38
CA ALA A 235 -32.45 -17.18 -0.07
C ALA A 235 -32.58 -16.31 -1.32
N MET A 236 -33.33 -15.23 -1.20
CA MET A 236 -33.26 -14.08 -2.10
C MET A 236 -32.28 -13.07 -1.50
N LEU A 237 -31.31 -12.60 -2.29
CA LEU A 237 -30.41 -11.53 -1.88
C LEU A 237 -30.97 -10.17 -2.23
N ILE A 238 -31.24 -9.38 -1.22
CA ILE A 238 -31.64 -7.99 -1.35
C ILE A 238 -30.42 -7.11 -1.18
N LYS A 239 -30.25 -6.17 -2.09
CA LYS A 239 -29.19 -5.19 -2.04
C LYS A 239 -29.67 -3.91 -1.39
N ALA A 240 -29.00 -3.50 -0.30
CA ALA A 240 -29.18 -2.22 0.34
C ALA A 240 -27.93 -1.37 0.16
N LEU A 241 -28.11 -0.09 -0.14
CA LEU A 241 -27.05 0.86 -0.42
C LEU A 241 -27.30 2.17 0.34
N GLY A 242 -26.23 2.75 0.88
CA GLY A 242 -26.25 4.10 1.47
C GLY A 242 -24.90 4.75 1.32
N LYS A 243 -24.87 6.09 1.37
CA LYS A 243 -23.63 6.89 1.25
C LYS A 243 -23.25 7.46 2.61
N VAL A 244 -21.98 7.31 2.97
CA VAL A 244 -21.50 7.65 4.30
C VAL A 244 -20.14 8.36 4.25
N ARG A 245 -19.77 8.95 5.37
CA ARG A 245 -18.44 9.55 5.55
C ARG A 245 -17.35 8.47 5.38
N PRO A 246 -16.22 8.83 4.74
CA PRO A 246 -15.06 7.96 4.64
C PRO A 246 -14.64 7.36 5.99
N ALA A 247 -14.23 6.12 5.97
CA ALA A 247 -13.86 5.30 7.12
C ALA A 247 -15.01 4.95 8.12
N ALA A 248 -16.20 5.53 8.01
CA ALA A 248 -17.37 5.19 8.83
C ALA A 248 -18.17 3.99 8.29
N GLN A 249 -17.95 3.58 7.03
CA GLN A 249 -18.74 2.55 6.33
C GLN A 249 -18.80 1.22 7.08
N TRP A 250 -17.74 0.80 7.74
CA TRP A 250 -17.69 -0.48 8.46
C TRP A 250 -18.53 -0.46 9.74
N ALA A 251 -18.41 0.63 10.52
CA ALA A 251 -19.16 0.81 11.75
C ALA A 251 -20.67 0.96 11.47
N ILE A 252 -21.03 1.76 10.46
CA ILE A 252 -22.42 1.98 10.04
C ILE A 252 -23.00 0.68 9.47
N ALA A 253 -22.25 -0.06 8.64
CA ALA A 253 -22.69 -1.35 8.13
C ALA A 253 -22.95 -2.38 9.24
N GLY A 254 -22.10 -2.38 10.28
CA GLY A 254 -22.27 -3.25 11.45
C GLY A 254 -23.54 -2.91 12.24
N GLU A 255 -23.75 -1.64 12.52
CA GLU A 255 -24.96 -1.19 13.24
C GLU A 255 -26.24 -1.41 12.41
N PHE A 256 -26.18 -1.15 11.11
CA PHE A 256 -27.32 -1.43 10.23
C PHE A 256 -27.70 -2.92 10.24
N ARG A 257 -26.72 -3.84 10.15
CA ARG A 257 -26.98 -5.28 10.23
C ARG A 257 -27.64 -5.67 11.55
N LYS A 258 -27.22 -5.04 12.66
CA LYS A 258 -27.84 -5.28 13.97
C LYS A 258 -29.29 -4.80 14.01
N ARG A 259 -29.55 -3.57 13.55
CA ARG A 259 -30.90 -2.99 13.57
C ARG A 259 -31.87 -3.70 12.62
N ILE A 260 -31.40 -4.05 11.42
CA ILE A 260 -32.21 -4.76 10.44
C ILE A 260 -32.55 -6.18 10.91
N LYS A 261 -31.64 -6.86 11.64
CA LYS A 261 -31.95 -8.15 12.25
C LYS A 261 -33.09 -8.04 13.22
N ASN A 262 -33.07 -7.07 14.14
CA ASN A 262 -34.14 -6.85 15.13
C ASN A 262 -35.45 -6.47 14.45
N ALA A 263 -35.41 -5.53 13.50
CA ALA A 263 -36.61 -5.11 12.76
C ALA A 263 -37.20 -6.24 11.91
N SER A 264 -36.38 -7.13 11.38
CA SER A 264 -36.84 -8.31 10.64
C SER A 264 -37.59 -9.28 11.55
N ASP A 265 -37.08 -9.53 12.76
CA ASP A 265 -37.72 -10.40 13.75
C ASP A 265 -39.11 -9.83 14.18
N GLU A 266 -39.18 -8.52 14.47
CA GLU A 266 -40.42 -7.83 14.85
C GLU A 266 -41.48 -7.85 13.73
N ASN A 267 -41.02 -7.82 12.47
CA ASN A 267 -41.94 -7.82 11.32
C ASN A 267 -42.16 -9.21 10.72
N GLY A 268 -41.64 -10.28 11.32
CA GLY A 268 -41.80 -11.64 10.81
C GLY A 268 -41.11 -11.90 9.46
N ILE A 269 -40.04 -11.14 9.15
CA ILE A 269 -39.20 -11.38 7.99
C ILE A 269 -38.19 -12.43 8.37
N ILE A 270 -38.16 -13.54 7.64
CA ILE A 270 -37.30 -14.67 7.93
C ILE A 270 -35.93 -14.46 7.22
N ILE A 271 -34.89 -14.37 8.01
CA ILE A 271 -33.51 -14.42 7.50
C ILE A 271 -33.09 -15.91 7.50
N PRO A 272 -32.92 -16.54 6.34
CA PRO A 272 -32.62 -17.96 6.28
C PRO A 272 -31.20 -18.25 6.79
N TYR A 273 -31.06 -19.39 7.46
CA TYR A 273 -29.78 -19.97 7.84
C TYR A 273 -29.54 -21.23 7.00
N SER A 274 -28.28 -21.55 6.71
CA SER A 274 -27.97 -22.77 5.97
C SER A 274 -28.35 -24.00 6.79
N LYS A 275 -29.18 -24.87 6.24
CA LYS A 275 -29.71 -26.06 6.92
C LYS A 275 -28.67 -27.11 7.33
N SER A 276 -27.39 -26.97 6.97
CA SER A 276 -26.36 -27.98 7.22
C SER A 276 -26.02 -28.21 8.69
N GLU A 277 -26.37 -27.29 9.61
CA GLU A 277 -26.09 -27.46 11.05
C GLU A 277 -27.30 -27.88 11.89
N ALA A 278 -28.53 -27.79 11.35
CA ALA A 278 -29.75 -28.10 12.11
C ALA A 278 -30.13 -29.61 12.09
N ASP A 279 -29.73 -30.35 11.06
CA ASP A 279 -30.05 -31.77 10.94
C ASP A 279 -29.13 -32.66 11.80
N ASP A 280 -27.93 -32.24 12.15
CA ASP A 280 -27.03 -32.98 13.04
C ASP A 280 -27.49 -32.97 14.51
N ASN A 281 -28.18 -31.91 14.95
CA ASN A 281 -28.65 -31.83 16.34
C ASN A 281 -30.01 -32.52 16.59
N SER A 282 -30.82 -32.74 15.57
CA SER A 282 -32.08 -33.50 15.73
C SER A 282 -31.88 -35.03 15.68
N ASN A 283 -30.81 -35.51 15.05
CA ASN A 283 -30.46 -36.91 14.96
C ASN A 283 -29.66 -37.46 16.15
N SER A 284 -29.10 -36.56 16.97
CA SER A 284 -28.35 -36.94 18.18
C SER A 284 -29.21 -37.19 19.42
N GLN A 285 -30.52 -36.85 19.38
CA GLN A 285 -31.46 -37.04 20.51
C GLN A 285 -32.41 -38.25 20.40
N SER A 286 -32.42 -38.97 19.27
CA SER A 286 -33.33 -40.11 19.05
C SER A 286 -32.64 -41.50 18.99
N GLY A 287 -31.36 -41.60 19.33
CA GLY A 287 -30.54 -42.81 19.16
C GLY A 287 -30.04 -43.48 20.46
N SER A 288 -30.86 -43.50 21.55
CA SER A 288 -30.55 -44.32 22.72
C SER A 288 -31.57 -45.43 22.91
N SER A 289 -31.51 -46.47 22.06
CA SER A 289 -32.12 -47.79 22.39
C SER A 289 -31.25 -48.91 21.82
N SER A 290 -30.59 -49.53 22.75
CA SER A 290 -30.13 -50.93 22.80
C SER A 290 -30.09 -51.74 21.49
N SER A 291 -28.92 -52.21 21.13
CA SER A 291 -28.71 -53.48 20.43
C SER A 291 -27.36 -54.11 20.78
N PRO A 292 -27.27 -55.47 20.89
CA PRO A 292 -26.23 -56.15 21.63
C PRO A 292 -24.96 -56.38 20.79
N GLN A 293 -23.83 -56.38 21.47
CA GLN A 293 -22.50 -56.65 20.89
C GLN A 293 -22.36 -58.08 20.40
N PRO A 294 -21.80 -58.35 19.21
CA PRO A 294 -21.29 -59.69 18.86
C PRO A 294 -19.90 -59.90 19.44
N LYS A 295 -19.73 -60.98 20.17
CA LYS A 295 -18.45 -61.52 20.70
C LYS A 295 -17.52 -61.91 19.55
N ILE A 296 -16.39 -61.26 19.42
CA ILE A 296 -15.29 -61.67 18.53
C ILE A 296 -14.45 -62.71 19.27
N LYS A 297 -14.45 -63.91 18.72
CA LYS A 297 -13.54 -65.01 19.12
C LYS A 297 -12.10 -64.62 18.64
N GLN A 298 -11.20 -64.57 19.61
CA GLN A 298 -9.76 -64.64 19.34
C GLN A 298 -9.41 -66.00 18.79
N ASN A 299 -8.79 -66.09 17.65
CA ASN A 299 -8.11 -67.27 17.16
C ASN A 299 -6.62 -66.96 17.01
N HIS A 300 -5.85 -67.45 17.98
CA HIS A 300 -4.42 -67.67 17.89
C HIS A 300 -4.15 -68.79 16.90
N LYS A 301 -3.29 -68.60 15.91
CA LYS A 301 -2.30 -69.57 15.49
C LYS A 301 -1.35 -69.00 14.40
N ARG A 302 -0.10 -69.04 14.81
CA ARG A 302 1.21 -69.33 14.19
C ARG A 302 1.78 -68.27 13.26
#